data_bbbb29d91d9340f016b4cbbd40532d5d
#
_entry.id   bbbb29d91d9340f016b4cbbd40532d5d
#
_cell.length_a   1.000
_cell.length_b   1.000
_cell.length_c   1.000
_cell.angle_alpha   90.00
_cell.angle_beta   90.00
_cell.angle_gamma   90.00
#
_symmetry.space_group_name_H-M   'P 1'
#
loop_
_entity.id
_entity.type
_entity.pdbx_description
1 polymer ?
#
loop_
_entity_poly.entity_id
_entity_poly.type
_entity_poly.pdbx_seq_one_letter_code
_entity_poly.pdbx_strand_id
1 'polypeptide(L)'
;RNMGEGSLKAPTRHPIHWRDSDFYDYDKLDAELRRVFDICHGCRRCFNLCDSFPRLFDLIDESDTGELDSVVSAGFKPVIDACTLCDMCFMTKCPYVPPHEFNVDFPHLMLRYRAAEHRRGGAGFVAGQISETDRNGKLAAPVAPLANWATRTGNGLTRPAMQGVLGIDSDAMLPSFHGKSFAAQTRGGLGWLYATKVCVKPTESPEQGTQYAALAPWGGWV
;
A
#
# COMPACT_ATOMS: atom_id res chain seq x y z
N ARG A 1 26.19 -12.47 11.20
CA ARG A 1 25.61 -13.23 10.11
C ARG A 1 26.38 -12.97 8.81
N ASN A 2 26.75 -14.01 8.08
CA ASN A 2 27.37 -13.81 6.77
C ASN A 2 26.27 -13.48 5.76
N MET A 3 26.22 -12.21 5.33
CA MET A 3 25.15 -11.69 4.45
C MET A 3 25.25 -12.17 2.99
N GLY A 4 26.33 -12.87 2.63
CA GLY A 4 26.55 -13.26 1.25
C GLY A 4 26.70 -12.08 0.29
N GLU A 5 27.00 -12.39 -0.97
CA GLU A 5 27.02 -11.37 -2.03
C GLU A 5 25.61 -11.14 -2.57
N GLY A 6 25.24 -9.88 -2.78
CA GLY A 6 23.96 -9.51 -3.37
C GLY A 6 23.89 -9.82 -4.87
N SER A 7 22.68 -9.99 -5.40
CA SER A 7 22.46 -10.20 -6.84
C SER A 7 22.43 -8.87 -7.61
N LEU A 8 23.02 -8.87 -8.80
CA LEU A 8 22.89 -7.80 -9.80
C LEU A 8 21.85 -8.13 -10.89
N LYS A 9 21.19 -9.28 -10.78
CA LYS A 9 20.15 -9.68 -11.73
C LYS A 9 18.91 -8.81 -11.57
N ALA A 10 18.17 -8.65 -12.66
CA ALA A 10 16.87 -7.96 -12.61
C ALA A 10 15.92 -8.66 -11.63
N PRO A 11 15.19 -7.91 -10.80
CA PRO A 11 14.23 -8.48 -9.87
C PRO A 11 13.17 -9.31 -10.60
N THR A 12 12.85 -10.47 -10.04
CA THR A 12 11.76 -11.33 -10.51
C THR A 12 10.76 -11.51 -9.38
N ARG A 13 9.51 -11.09 -9.59
CA ARG A 13 8.50 -11.15 -8.53
C ARG A 13 7.66 -12.41 -8.61
N HIS A 14 7.48 -13.07 -7.48
CA HIS A 14 6.57 -14.20 -7.37
C HIS A 14 5.11 -13.75 -7.26
N PRO A 15 4.14 -14.51 -7.81
CA PRO A 15 2.72 -14.24 -7.63
C PRO A 15 2.32 -14.26 -6.16
N ILE A 16 1.32 -13.45 -5.80
CA ILE A 16 0.74 -13.45 -4.45
C ILE A 16 -0.34 -14.54 -4.37
N HIS A 17 -0.11 -15.55 -3.53
CA HIS A 17 -1.03 -16.65 -3.31
C HIS A 17 -2.09 -16.30 -2.23
N TRP A 18 -2.80 -15.17 -2.42
CA TRP A 18 -3.76 -14.63 -1.44
C TRP A 18 -4.98 -15.50 -1.16
N ARG A 19 -5.23 -16.53 -1.99
CA ARG A 19 -6.32 -17.51 -1.78
C ARG A 19 -5.93 -18.65 -0.85
N ASP A 20 -4.64 -18.86 -0.63
CA ASP A 20 -4.15 -19.92 0.22
C ASP A 20 -4.38 -19.57 1.70
N SER A 21 -4.75 -20.58 2.51
CA SER A 21 -4.92 -20.40 3.95
C SER A 21 -3.65 -19.92 4.63
N ASP A 22 -2.50 -20.43 4.18
CA ASP A 22 -1.17 -20.12 4.70
C ASP A 22 -0.78 -18.65 4.52
N PHE A 23 -1.40 -17.95 3.54
CA PHE A 23 -1.18 -16.54 3.34
C PHE A 23 -1.60 -15.70 4.56
N TYR A 24 -2.64 -16.16 5.27
CA TYR A 24 -3.23 -15.47 6.43
C TYR A 24 -2.83 -16.08 7.77
N ASP A 25 -1.98 -17.11 7.77
CA ASP A 25 -1.46 -17.75 8.98
C ASP A 25 -0.48 -16.80 9.68
N TYR A 26 -0.82 -16.41 10.92
CA TYR A 26 -0.03 -15.43 11.67
C TYR A 26 1.33 -15.96 12.13
N ASP A 27 1.43 -17.24 12.46
CA ASP A 27 2.70 -17.81 12.91
C ASP A 27 3.70 -17.89 11.75
N LYS A 28 3.22 -18.28 10.56
CA LYS A 28 4.01 -18.25 9.33
C LYS A 28 4.37 -16.84 8.88
N LEU A 29 3.45 -15.92 9.09
CA LEU A 29 3.67 -14.50 8.76
C LEU A 29 4.69 -13.86 9.69
N ASP A 30 4.62 -14.12 11.00
CA ASP A 30 5.59 -13.62 11.99
C ASP A 30 6.98 -14.21 11.74
N ALA A 31 7.06 -15.50 11.47
CA ALA A 31 8.32 -16.15 11.13
C ALA A 31 8.98 -15.53 9.88
N GLU A 32 8.18 -15.20 8.86
CA GLU A 32 8.67 -14.56 7.65
C GLU A 32 9.05 -13.09 7.89
N LEU A 33 8.29 -12.36 8.70
CA LEU A 33 8.65 -11.00 9.13
C LEU A 33 10.00 -10.99 9.83
N ARG A 34 10.20 -11.89 10.80
CA ARG A 34 11.47 -12.02 11.51
C ARG A 34 12.62 -12.36 10.58
N ARG A 35 12.41 -13.29 9.67
CA ARG A 35 13.43 -13.67 8.67
C ARG A 35 13.86 -12.47 7.81
N VAL A 36 12.90 -11.74 7.27
CA VAL A 36 13.15 -10.61 6.37
C VAL A 36 13.72 -9.42 7.15
N PHE A 37 13.20 -9.12 8.33
CA PHE A 37 13.65 -7.99 9.16
C PHE A 37 15.08 -8.19 9.64
N ASP A 38 15.47 -9.41 10.00
CA ASP A 38 16.83 -9.75 10.35
C ASP A 38 17.82 -9.54 9.18
N ILE A 39 17.42 -9.93 7.96
CA ILE A 39 18.21 -9.64 6.76
C ILE A 39 18.30 -8.12 6.51
N CYS A 40 17.19 -7.39 6.64
CA CYS A 40 17.17 -5.95 6.45
C CYS A 40 18.01 -5.22 7.49
N HIS A 41 17.96 -5.63 8.76
CA HIS A 41 18.75 -5.08 9.85
C HIS A 41 20.26 -5.31 9.63
N GLY A 42 20.65 -6.51 9.23
CA GLY A 42 22.05 -6.80 8.90
C GLY A 42 22.58 -6.03 7.69
N CYS A 43 21.71 -5.71 6.72
CA CYS A 43 22.10 -5.01 5.48
C CYS A 43 22.05 -3.48 5.58
N ARG A 44 21.02 -2.92 6.19
CA ARG A 44 20.74 -1.47 6.39
C ARG A 44 20.82 -0.57 5.16
N ARG A 45 20.92 -1.12 3.95
CA ARG A 45 21.09 -0.35 2.72
C ARG A 45 19.93 0.61 2.43
N CYS A 46 18.72 0.28 2.91
CA CYS A 46 17.50 1.05 2.67
C CYS A 46 17.22 2.12 3.73
N PHE A 47 18.14 2.41 4.65
CA PHE A 47 17.96 3.36 5.75
C PHE A 47 17.35 4.70 5.32
N ASN A 48 17.79 5.25 4.21
CA ASN A 48 17.36 6.56 3.71
C ASN A 48 16.25 6.49 2.64
N LEU A 49 15.62 5.34 2.44
CA LEU A 49 14.67 5.16 1.33
C LEU A 49 13.25 5.59 1.70
N CYS A 50 12.80 5.24 2.90
CA CYS A 50 11.48 5.60 3.43
C CYS A 50 11.47 5.49 4.95
N ASP A 51 10.38 5.92 5.59
CA ASP A 51 10.21 5.95 7.05
C ASP A 51 10.13 4.56 7.71
N SER A 52 9.78 3.52 6.94
CA SER A 52 9.65 2.15 7.46
C SER A 52 11.00 1.57 7.93
N PHE A 53 12.10 1.84 7.21
CA PHE A 53 13.40 1.25 7.53
C PHE A 53 14.07 1.86 8.75
N PRO A 54 14.14 3.20 8.96
CA PRO A 54 14.60 3.75 10.22
C PRO A 54 13.84 3.19 11.41
N ARG A 55 12.51 3.14 11.35
CA ARG A 55 11.68 2.56 12.43
C ARG A 55 12.01 1.09 12.70
N LEU A 56 12.31 0.32 11.66
CA LEU A 56 12.73 -1.08 11.83
C LEU A 56 14.08 -1.15 12.55
N PHE A 57 15.02 -0.33 12.15
CA PHE A 57 16.38 -0.37 12.70
C PHE A 57 16.41 0.15 14.14
N ASP A 58 15.72 1.24 14.41
CA ASP A 58 15.58 1.78 15.76
C ASP A 58 14.89 0.78 16.70
N LEU A 59 13.80 0.14 16.23
CA LEU A 59 13.10 -0.90 16.99
C LEU A 59 14.01 -2.04 17.43
N ILE A 60 14.95 -2.45 16.57
CA ILE A 60 15.87 -3.54 16.87
C ILE A 60 17.04 -3.02 17.71
N ASP A 61 17.63 -1.90 17.34
CA ASP A 61 18.80 -1.32 18.03
C ASP A 61 18.48 -0.91 19.48
N GLU A 62 17.23 -0.50 19.75
CA GLU A 62 16.76 -0.12 21.08
C GLU A 62 16.22 -1.32 21.89
N SER A 63 16.19 -2.52 21.32
CA SER A 63 15.75 -3.72 22.02
C SER A 63 16.78 -4.23 23.04
N ASP A 64 16.36 -5.04 23.99
CA ASP A 64 17.20 -5.49 25.12
C ASP A 64 18.53 -6.13 24.71
N THR A 65 18.57 -6.85 23.59
CA THR A 65 19.77 -7.51 23.07
C THR A 65 20.41 -6.74 21.90
N GLY A 66 19.74 -5.73 21.36
CA GLY A 66 20.10 -5.08 20.09
C GLY A 66 19.89 -6.00 18.88
N GLU A 67 19.16 -7.10 19.06
CA GLU A 67 18.88 -8.10 18.05
C GLU A 67 17.37 -8.40 17.99
N LEU A 68 16.92 -8.99 16.88
CA LEU A 68 15.51 -9.22 16.62
C LEU A 68 14.86 -10.25 17.57
N ASP A 69 15.66 -11.06 18.24
CA ASP A 69 15.19 -12.09 19.18
C ASP A 69 14.47 -11.51 20.40
N SER A 70 14.88 -10.33 20.87
CA SER A 70 14.23 -9.62 21.99
C SER A 70 13.04 -8.75 21.59
N VAL A 71 12.83 -8.54 20.28
CA VAL A 71 11.72 -7.74 19.78
C VAL A 71 10.40 -8.51 19.81
N VAL A 72 9.38 -7.96 20.47
CA VAL A 72 8.02 -8.53 20.47
C VAL A 72 7.31 -8.25 19.14
N SER A 73 6.55 -9.24 18.62
CA SER A 73 5.89 -9.14 17.31
C SER A 73 4.91 -7.95 17.18
N ALA A 74 4.33 -7.50 18.30
CA ALA A 74 3.48 -6.30 18.32
C ALA A 74 4.24 -5.03 17.92
N GLY A 75 5.56 -4.98 18.14
CA GLY A 75 6.42 -3.86 17.74
C GLY A 75 6.59 -3.72 16.23
N PHE A 76 6.28 -4.74 15.44
CA PHE A 76 6.40 -4.68 13.98
C PHE A 76 5.34 -3.80 13.32
N LYS A 77 4.19 -3.61 13.96
CA LYS A 77 3.08 -2.85 13.36
C LYS A 77 3.45 -1.43 12.94
N PRO A 78 4.13 -0.58 13.75
CA PRO A 78 4.55 0.75 13.32
C PRO A 78 5.48 0.75 12.10
N VAL A 79 6.33 -0.27 11.96
CA VAL A 79 7.21 -0.46 10.79
C VAL A 79 6.38 -0.75 9.54
N ILE A 80 5.40 -1.64 9.68
CA ILE A 80 4.52 -2.07 8.59
C ILE A 80 3.60 -0.93 8.16
N ASP A 81 3.05 -0.18 9.11
CA ASP A 81 2.16 0.95 8.83
C ASP A 81 2.89 2.11 8.13
N ALA A 82 4.18 2.30 8.39
CA ALA A 82 5.01 3.29 7.71
C ALA A 82 5.35 2.93 6.25
N CYS A 83 5.16 1.69 5.84
CA CYS A 83 5.43 1.27 4.45
C CYS A 83 4.33 1.77 3.51
N THR A 84 4.69 2.53 2.48
CA THR A 84 3.76 3.08 1.48
C THR A 84 3.49 2.13 0.31
N LEU A 85 4.06 0.91 0.30
CA LEU A 85 3.96 -0.08 -0.78
C LEU A 85 4.43 0.46 -2.15
N CYS A 86 5.37 1.39 -2.16
CA CYS A 86 5.86 2.05 -3.38
C CYS A 86 6.83 1.19 -4.22
N ASP A 87 7.21 0.01 -3.76
CA ASP A 87 8.12 -0.94 -4.41
C ASP A 87 9.57 -0.47 -4.66
N MET A 88 9.94 0.74 -4.26
CA MET A 88 11.29 1.29 -4.50
C MET A 88 12.40 0.41 -3.90
N CYS A 89 12.20 -0.14 -2.71
CA CYS A 89 13.17 -1.06 -2.09
C CYS A 89 13.33 -2.34 -2.92
N PHE A 90 12.26 -2.89 -3.46
CA PHE A 90 12.29 -4.09 -4.29
C PHE A 90 12.94 -3.84 -5.65
N MET A 91 12.51 -2.79 -6.34
CA MET A 91 12.88 -2.54 -7.73
C MET A 91 14.30 -2.00 -7.92
N THR A 92 14.80 -1.20 -6.97
CA THR A 92 16.02 -0.42 -7.21
C THR A 92 17.11 -0.57 -6.16
N LYS A 93 16.80 -1.05 -4.96
CA LYS A 93 17.73 -0.95 -3.84
C LYS A 93 18.18 -2.28 -3.25
N CYS A 94 17.29 -3.26 -3.13
CA CYS A 94 17.56 -4.50 -2.42
C CYS A 94 18.34 -5.51 -3.30
N PRO A 95 19.54 -5.93 -2.90
CA PRO A 95 20.30 -6.95 -3.63
C PRO A 95 19.84 -8.38 -3.35
N TYR A 96 18.91 -8.57 -2.43
CA TYR A 96 18.45 -9.87 -1.94
C TYR A 96 17.05 -10.25 -2.44
N VAL A 97 16.51 -9.47 -3.37
CA VAL A 97 15.25 -9.83 -4.04
C VAL A 97 15.42 -11.05 -4.95
N PRO A 98 14.35 -11.79 -5.26
CA PRO A 98 14.44 -12.87 -6.23
C PRO A 98 15.07 -12.39 -7.55
N PRO A 99 15.94 -13.18 -8.17
CA PRO A 99 16.24 -14.59 -7.94
C PRO A 99 17.35 -14.90 -6.91
N HIS A 100 17.64 -13.99 -5.99
CA HIS A 100 18.58 -14.24 -4.90
C HIS A 100 18.01 -15.29 -3.92
N GLU A 101 18.86 -16.13 -3.33
CA GLU A 101 18.46 -17.20 -2.39
C GLU A 101 17.68 -16.71 -1.16
N PHE A 102 17.94 -15.48 -0.72
CA PHE A 102 17.21 -14.88 0.40
C PHE A 102 15.77 -14.50 0.05
N ASN A 103 15.44 -14.40 -1.22
CA ASN A 103 14.07 -14.22 -1.71
C ASN A 103 13.28 -13.13 -0.94
N VAL A 104 13.89 -11.97 -0.74
CA VAL A 104 13.29 -10.86 0.02
C VAL A 104 12.31 -10.09 -0.83
N ASP A 105 11.04 -10.08 -0.45
CA ASP A 105 10.04 -9.18 -1.02
C ASP A 105 9.36 -8.39 0.12
N PHE A 106 10.01 -7.31 0.56
CA PHE A 106 9.54 -6.49 1.66
C PHE A 106 8.15 -5.89 1.41
N PRO A 107 7.85 -5.27 0.25
CA PRO A 107 6.52 -4.69 0.02
C PRO A 107 5.39 -5.73 0.04
N HIS A 108 5.59 -6.90 -0.59
CA HIS A 108 4.57 -7.96 -0.57
C HIS A 108 4.37 -8.54 0.84
N LEU A 109 5.43 -8.59 1.65
CA LEU A 109 5.32 -9.02 3.04
C LEU A 109 4.50 -8.02 3.87
N MET A 110 4.71 -6.71 3.68
CA MET A 110 3.92 -5.66 4.32
C MET A 110 2.44 -5.72 3.87
N LEU A 111 2.22 -5.94 2.58
CA LEU A 111 0.87 -6.13 2.03
C LEU A 111 0.19 -7.37 2.63
N ARG A 112 0.92 -8.49 2.75
CA ARG A 112 0.42 -9.73 3.35
C ARG A 112 -0.01 -9.51 4.80
N TYR A 113 0.79 -8.82 5.59
CA TYR A 113 0.43 -8.51 6.98
C TYR A 113 -0.85 -7.68 7.07
N ARG A 114 -0.96 -6.60 6.29
CA ARG A 114 -2.17 -5.76 6.25
C ARG A 114 -3.40 -6.53 5.79
N ALA A 115 -3.24 -7.42 4.81
CA ALA A 115 -4.34 -8.28 4.35
C ALA A 115 -4.80 -9.26 5.45
N ALA A 116 -3.85 -9.83 6.21
CA ALA A 116 -4.15 -10.71 7.34
C ALA A 116 -4.85 -9.95 8.47
N GLU A 117 -4.39 -8.75 8.83
CA GLU A 117 -5.06 -7.89 9.81
C GLU A 117 -6.47 -7.51 9.36
N HIS A 118 -6.64 -7.12 8.10
CA HIS A 118 -7.95 -6.78 7.54
C HIS A 118 -8.92 -7.97 7.61
N ARG A 119 -8.45 -9.17 7.30
CA ARG A 119 -9.27 -10.38 7.40
C ARG A 119 -9.70 -10.70 8.83
N ARG A 120 -8.86 -10.37 9.81
CA ARG A 120 -9.11 -10.63 11.24
C ARG A 120 -10.04 -9.61 11.90
N GLY A 121 -9.86 -8.33 11.62
CA GLY A 121 -10.55 -7.24 12.33
C GLY A 121 -11.20 -6.20 11.40
N GLY A 122 -11.08 -6.34 10.08
CA GLY A 122 -11.53 -5.33 9.14
C GLY A 122 -10.67 -4.05 9.16
N ALA A 123 -11.03 -3.09 8.32
CA ALA A 123 -10.50 -1.74 8.42
C ALA A 123 -11.11 -1.01 9.62
N GLY A 124 -10.35 -0.17 10.31
CA GLY A 124 -10.91 0.72 11.30
C GLY A 124 -12.05 1.56 10.71
N PHE A 125 -13.03 1.95 11.53
CA PHE A 125 -14.22 2.66 11.07
C PHE A 125 -13.89 3.86 10.15
N VAL A 126 -12.97 4.72 10.56
CA VAL A 126 -12.58 5.92 9.80
C VAL A 126 -11.94 5.53 8.47
N ALA A 127 -10.98 4.61 8.47
CA ALA A 127 -10.32 4.13 7.26
C ALA A 127 -11.33 3.48 6.31
N GLY A 128 -12.26 2.66 6.82
CA GLY A 128 -13.34 2.07 6.04
C GLY A 128 -14.26 3.12 5.41
N GLN A 129 -14.61 4.20 6.17
CA GLN A 129 -15.44 5.26 5.61
C GLN A 129 -14.72 6.07 4.52
N ILE A 130 -13.44 6.37 4.70
CA ILE A 130 -12.65 7.15 3.73
C ILE A 130 -12.38 6.36 2.45
N SER A 131 -12.15 5.06 2.55
CA SER A 131 -11.84 4.20 1.40
C SER A 131 -13.03 3.97 0.44
N GLU A 132 -14.27 4.20 0.89
CA GLU A 132 -15.49 4.08 0.09
C GLU A 132 -15.67 5.27 -0.87
N THR A 133 -14.71 5.50 -1.75
CA THR A 133 -14.62 6.69 -2.61
C THR A 133 -15.83 6.85 -3.54
N ASP A 134 -16.33 5.75 -4.13
CA ASP A 134 -17.51 5.78 -5.02
C ASP A 134 -18.78 6.18 -4.27
N ARG A 135 -18.98 5.63 -3.07
CA ARG A 135 -20.11 6.00 -2.20
C ARG A 135 -20.01 7.47 -1.80
N ASN A 136 -18.83 7.88 -1.32
CA ASN A 136 -18.59 9.24 -0.87
C ASN A 136 -18.77 10.25 -2.01
N GLY A 137 -18.30 9.92 -3.22
CA GLY A 137 -18.51 10.71 -4.41
C GLY A 137 -20.00 10.85 -4.77
N LYS A 138 -20.76 9.76 -4.74
CA LYS A 138 -22.22 9.79 -5.02
C LYS A 138 -22.99 10.60 -3.99
N LEU A 139 -22.63 10.52 -2.72
CA LEU A 139 -23.28 11.25 -1.63
C LEU A 139 -22.94 12.75 -1.68
N ALA A 140 -21.70 13.10 -1.99
CA ALA A 140 -21.24 14.48 -2.03
C ALA A 140 -21.60 15.22 -3.33
N ALA A 141 -21.81 14.53 -4.44
CA ALA A 141 -22.10 15.14 -5.74
C ALA A 141 -23.31 16.10 -5.72
N PRO A 142 -24.48 15.75 -5.12
CA PRO A 142 -25.64 16.65 -5.07
C PRO A 142 -25.36 17.93 -4.28
N VAL A 143 -24.47 17.87 -3.30
CA VAL A 143 -24.11 18.96 -2.37
C VAL A 143 -22.66 19.41 -2.56
N ALA A 144 -22.09 19.23 -3.75
CA ALA A 144 -20.69 19.48 -4.03
C ALA A 144 -20.18 20.87 -3.59
N PRO A 145 -20.93 22.00 -3.76
CA PRO A 145 -20.47 23.29 -3.28
C PRO A 145 -20.28 23.32 -1.75
N LEU A 146 -21.20 22.71 -1.00
CA LEU A 146 -21.13 22.65 0.46
C LEU A 146 -20.01 21.70 0.92
N ALA A 147 -19.89 20.53 0.29
CA ALA A 147 -18.82 19.59 0.56
C ALA A 147 -17.44 20.21 0.30
N ASN A 148 -17.27 20.91 -0.82
CA ASN A 148 -16.02 21.60 -1.16
C ASN A 148 -15.71 22.76 -0.21
N TRP A 149 -16.74 23.48 0.23
CA TRP A 149 -16.56 24.50 1.27
C TRP A 149 -16.07 23.86 2.58
N ALA A 150 -16.67 22.77 3.01
CA ALA A 150 -16.31 22.09 4.24
C ALA A 150 -14.91 21.47 4.20
N THR A 151 -14.47 20.96 3.03
CA THR A 151 -13.15 20.32 2.84
C THR A 151 -12.05 21.26 2.43
N ARG A 152 -12.36 22.55 2.20
CA ARG A 152 -11.39 23.55 1.74
C ARG A 152 -10.27 23.75 2.77
N THR A 153 -9.01 23.76 2.31
CA THR A 153 -7.85 24.14 3.11
C THR A 153 -8.04 25.54 3.69
N GLY A 154 -7.71 25.71 4.97
CA GLY A 154 -7.90 26.99 5.67
C GLY A 154 -9.32 27.25 6.21
N ASN A 155 -10.27 26.31 6.10
CA ASN A 155 -11.55 26.43 6.78
C ASN A 155 -11.36 26.18 8.29
N GLY A 156 -11.31 27.27 9.07
CA GLY A 156 -11.03 27.21 10.50
C GLY A 156 -12.12 26.56 11.35
N LEU A 157 -13.29 26.24 10.79
CA LEU A 157 -14.38 25.56 11.51
C LEU A 157 -14.38 24.04 11.29
N THR A 158 -14.33 23.62 10.04
CA THR A 158 -14.52 22.20 9.69
C THR A 158 -13.22 21.41 9.70
N ARG A 159 -12.09 22.01 9.33
CA ARG A 159 -10.80 21.32 9.24
C ARG A 159 -10.26 20.87 10.59
N PRO A 160 -10.28 21.68 11.66
CA PRO A 160 -9.89 21.19 13.00
C PRO A 160 -10.79 20.05 13.50
N ALA A 161 -12.08 20.10 13.22
CA ALA A 161 -13.00 19.02 13.56
C ALA A 161 -12.69 17.74 12.77
N MET A 162 -12.38 17.84 11.49
CA MET A 162 -11.94 16.69 10.66
C MET A 162 -10.62 16.08 11.17
N GLN A 163 -9.70 16.92 11.59
CA GLN A 163 -8.43 16.46 12.17
C GLN A 163 -8.67 15.70 13.49
N GLY A 164 -9.48 16.24 14.38
CA GLY A 164 -9.75 15.62 15.68
C GLY A 164 -10.57 14.33 15.60
N VAL A 165 -11.51 14.23 14.64
CA VAL A 165 -12.44 13.08 14.54
C VAL A 165 -11.95 12.03 13.51
N LEU A 166 -11.44 12.48 12.37
CA LEU A 166 -11.08 11.60 11.26
C LEU A 166 -9.57 11.40 11.13
N GLY A 167 -8.75 12.13 11.88
CA GLY A 167 -7.29 12.09 11.76
C GLY A 167 -6.77 12.66 10.44
N ILE A 168 -7.58 13.47 9.72
CA ILE A 168 -7.16 14.12 8.47
C ILE A 168 -6.50 15.44 8.84
N ASP A 169 -5.22 15.59 8.51
CA ASP A 169 -4.47 16.81 8.77
C ASP A 169 -5.18 18.05 8.21
N SER A 170 -5.17 19.17 8.99
CA SER A 170 -5.88 20.40 8.62
C SER A 170 -5.39 21.02 7.30
N ASP A 171 -4.14 20.78 6.94
CA ASP A 171 -3.49 21.32 5.74
C ASP A 171 -3.51 20.33 4.56
N ALA A 172 -3.96 19.08 4.79
CA ALA A 172 -4.06 18.09 3.73
C ALA A 172 -5.00 18.58 2.61
N MET A 173 -4.54 18.52 1.37
CA MET A 173 -5.39 18.80 0.21
C MET A 173 -6.32 17.62 -0.04
N LEU A 174 -7.62 17.89 -0.01
CA LEU A 174 -8.64 16.90 -0.35
C LEU A 174 -9.15 17.15 -1.78
N PRO A 175 -9.48 16.08 -2.53
CA PRO A 175 -10.03 16.24 -3.87
C PRO A 175 -11.38 16.96 -3.85
N SER A 176 -11.61 17.79 -4.86
CA SER A 176 -12.88 18.50 -5.01
C SER A 176 -13.98 17.59 -5.55
N PHE A 177 -15.17 17.70 -4.99
CA PHE A 177 -16.37 17.04 -5.49
C PHE A 177 -16.99 17.79 -6.65
N HIS A 178 -17.52 17.08 -7.63
CA HIS A 178 -18.21 17.65 -8.79
C HIS A 178 -19.65 17.14 -8.83
N GLY A 179 -20.58 18.00 -9.24
CA GLY A 179 -22.00 17.66 -9.34
C GLY A 179 -22.31 16.61 -10.43
N LYS A 180 -21.36 16.36 -11.35
CA LYS A 180 -21.45 15.29 -12.36
C LYS A 180 -20.23 14.38 -12.21
N SER A 181 -20.47 13.09 -12.09
CA SER A 181 -19.38 12.09 -12.08
C SER A 181 -18.63 12.08 -13.41
N PHE A 182 -17.39 11.64 -13.41
CA PHE A 182 -16.59 11.45 -14.64
C PHE A 182 -17.34 10.55 -15.65
N ALA A 183 -17.89 9.43 -15.18
CA ALA A 183 -18.68 8.54 -16.02
C ALA A 183 -19.91 9.24 -16.66
N ALA A 184 -20.54 10.17 -15.96
CA ALA A 184 -21.66 10.94 -16.51
C ALA A 184 -21.20 11.99 -17.53
N GLN A 185 -20.01 12.55 -17.35
CA GLN A 185 -19.43 13.55 -18.28
C GLN A 185 -18.96 12.86 -19.58
N THR A 186 -18.48 11.62 -19.51
CA THR A 186 -17.93 10.90 -20.67
C THR A 186 -18.97 10.11 -21.46
N ARG A 187 -20.21 9.93 -20.97
CA ARG A 187 -21.29 9.15 -21.63
C ARG A 187 -21.69 9.64 -23.01
N GLY A 188 -21.43 10.86 -23.38
CA GLY A 188 -21.77 11.44 -24.68
C GLY A 188 -20.58 11.81 -25.55
N GLY A 189 -19.33 11.50 -25.12
CA GLY A 189 -18.13 11.95 -25.80
C GLY A 189 -17.20 10.80 -26.24
N LEU A 190 -16.17 11.16 -26.99
CA LEU A 190 -15.12 10.25 -27.47
C LEU A 190 -14.43 9.46 -26.33
N GLY A 191 -14.42 9.99 -25.11
CA GLY A 191 -13.88 9.32 -23.92
C GLY A 191 -14.58 7.99 -23.60
N TRP A 192 -15.89 7.88 -23.82
CA TRP A 192 -16.63 6.64 -23.60
C TRP A 192 -16.26 5.58 -24.64
N LEU A 193 -16.06 5.99 -25.90
CA LEU A 193 -15.61 5.07 -26.97
C LEU A 193 -14.19 4.51 -26.68
N TYR A 194 -13.30 5.28 -26.08
CA TYR A 194 -11.99 4.81 -25.67
C TYR A 194 -12.05 3.89 -24.45
N ALA A 195 -12.83 4.22 -23.44
CA ALA A 195 -13.00 3.38 -22.26
C ALA A 195 -13.63 2.01 -22.59
N THR A 196 -14.59 1.95 -23.52
CA THR A 196 -15.22 0.68 -23.93
C THR A 196 -14.41 -0.14 -24.92
N LYS A 197 -13.52 0.49 -25.71
CA LYS A 197 -12.69 -0.23 -26.69
C LYS A 197 -11.34 -0.68 -26.12
N VAL A 198 -10.88 -0.06 -25.05
CA VAL A 198 -9.57 -0.34 -24.42
C VAL A 198 -9.68 -1.27 -23.21
N CYS A 199 -10.89 -1.49 -22.65
CA CYS A 199 -11.12 -2.60 -21.73
C CYS A 199 -11.06 -3.92 -22.51
N VAL A 200 -9.87 -4.43 -22.72
CA VAL A 200 -9.67 -5.81 -23.16
C VAL A 200 -10.16 -6.70 -22.01
N LYS A 201 -11.18 -7.55 -22.29
CA LYS A 201 -11.57 -8.58 -21.33
C LYS A 201 -10.32 -9.35 -20.91
N PRO A 202 -10.11 -9.62 -19.61
CA PRO A 202 -9.05 -10.51 -19.19
C PRO A 202 -9.21 -11.82 -19.97
N THR A 203 -8.23 -12.18 -20.77
CA THR A 203 -8.20 -13.51 -21.37
C THR A 203 -7.99 -14.48 -20.22
N GLU A 204 -8.90 -15.42 -20.07
CA GLU A 204 -8.86 -16.52 -19.11
C GLU A 204 -7.73 -17.49 -19.48
N SER A 205 -6.49 -17.08 -19.31
CA SER A 205 -5.35 -17.96 -19.42
C SER A 205 -4.60 -17.94 -18.09
N PRO A 206 -4.62 -19.04 -17.32
CA PRO A 206 -3.98 -19.10 -16.01
C PRO A 206 -2.44 -19.07 -16.05
N GLU A 207 -1.85 -19.18 -17.23
CA GLU A 207 -0.40 -19.38 -17.37
C GLU A 207 0.40 -18.17 -17.81
N GLN A 208 -0.25 -17.08 -18.15
CA GLN A 208 0.45 -15.84 -18.46
C GLN A 208 0.06 -14.81 -17.41
N GLY A 209 1.06 -14.42 -16.63
CA GLY A 209 0.92 -13.36 -15.63
C GLY A 209 0.16 -12.19 -16.22
N THR A 210 -0.74 -11.65 -15.44
CA THR A 210 -1.67 -10.57 -15.76
C THR A 210 -1.02 -9.56 -16.70
N GLN A 211 -1.30 -9.65 -17.98
CA GLN A 211 -1.01 -8.55 -18.88
C GLN A 211 -1.94 -7.43 -18.45
N TYR A 212 -1.36 -6.45 -17.80
CA TYR A 212 -2.06 -5.25 -17.42
C TYR A 212 -2.68 -4.66 -18.68
N ALA A 213 -3.99 -4.54 -18.66
CA ALA A 213 -4.73 -3.87 -19.71
C ALA A 213 -4.12 -2.50 -19.98
N ALA A 214 -4.12 -2.14 -21.24
CA ALA A 214 -3.55 -0.90 -21.74
C ALA A 214 -3.89 0.29 -20.83
N LEU A 215 -2.93 1.16 -20.65
CA LEU A 215 -3.09 2.46 -20.00
C LEU A 215 -4.35 3.14 -20.55
N ALA A 216 -5.25 3.51 -19.67
CA ALA A 216 -6.31 4.43 -20.04
C ALA A 216 -5.65 5.71 -20.60
N PRO A 217 -6.26 6.38 -21.60
CA PRO A 217 -5.66 7.54 -22.25
C PRO A 217 -5.29 8.69 -21.31
N TRP A 218 -5.63 8.59 -20.05
CA TRP A 218 -5.43 9.58 -18.99
C TRP A 218 -4.33 9.20 -17.99
N GLY A 219 -3.54 8.15 -18.27
CA GLY A 219 -2.44 7.72 -17.39
C GLY A 219 -2.87 7.11 -16.07
N GLY A 220 -4.14 6.75 -15.89
CA GLY A 220 -4.65 6.01 -14.75
C GLY A 220 -4.73 4.51 -15.03
N TRP A 221 -4.36 3.70 -14.05
CA TRP A 221 -4.56 2.25 -14.07
C TRP A 221 -6.02 1.94 -13.73
N VAL A 222 -6.66 1.11 -14.50
CA VAL A 222 -7.97 0.53 -14.22
C VAL A 222 -7.80 -0.90 -13.76
#